data_dd76a4f64956cb0ed54567bb49fc5329
#
_entry.id   dd76a4f64956cb0ed54567bb49fc5329
#
_cell.length_a   1.000
_cell.length_b   1.000
_cell.length_c   1.000
_cell.angle_alpha   90.00
_cell.angle_beta   90.00
_cell.angle_gamma   90.00
#
_symmetry.space_group_name_H-M   'P 1'
#
loop_
_entity.id
_entity.type
_entity.pdbx_description
1 polymer ?
#
loop_
_entity_poly.entity_id
_entity_poly.type
_entity_poly.pdbx_seq_one_letter_code
_entity_poly.pdbx_strand_id
1 'polypeptide(L)'
;MIEYCSKAVDYLGLAYDDRRALFSYSTTIDDRGAVVNDYLLQPSLRYTINTYLGLTEAQRHGGTIEWLGDVDDRVADFLRLHEHEITTCADHGLLLALLAATDPSHPAADRCFDRLDLAVSRQDVGSTLNMQDLGWMLWGASAWSGDARGEALADRLFGLIQSEFLDNASGLPRHCTARYRRNTVSFGSIVYFLRSMHEYGEAFDSDRAREVFSAGVEHMLSIQGGDGGWPWMIDVRSGQPFDLYPIFTVHQDSMAMLFLHPAEQYGIDGVSEAIERSLRWNFGDNELGISMVLTEPYPWVYRSIERDERLPRVRRYLRGLGPAPGGAPVQSERIRINPECRSYHLGWVLYTWSDPARVFPLETPYSEV
;
A
#
# COMPACT_ATOMS: atom_id res chain seq x y z
N MET A 1 1.26 -19.55 -0.36
CA MET A 1 1.48 -18.27 0.35
C MET A 1 2.37 -18.42 1.59
N ILE A 2 2.26 -19.50 2.40
CA ILE A 2 3.11 -19.71 3.60
C ILE A 2 4.62 -19.62 3.25
N GLU A 3 5.05 -20.31 2.20
CA GLU A 3 6.45 -20.24 1.75
C GLU A 3 6.85 -18.82 1.31
N TYR A 4 5.95 -18.10 0.65
CA TYR A 4 6.20 -16.72 0.25
C TYR A 4 6.38 -15.80 1.46
N CYS A 5 5.56 -15.94 2.51
CA CYS A 5 5.75 -15.23 3.77
C CYS A 5 7.09 -15.57 4.44
N SER A 6 7.47 -16.86 4.46
CA SER A 6 8.79 -17.26 4.99
C SER A 6 9.93 -16.58 4.22
N LYS A 7 9.88 -16.58 2.89
CA LYS A 7 10.87 -15.87 2.04
C LYS A 7 10.86 -14.37 2.24
N ALA A 8 9.69 -13.77 2.50
CA ALA A 8 9.59 -12.36 2.84
C ALA A 8 10.32 -12.04 4.15
N VAL A 9 10.17 -12.89 5.17
CA VAL A 9 10.92 -12.75 6.43
C VAL A 9 12.43 -12.85 6.21
N ASP A 10 12.88 -13.84 5.43
CA ASP A 10 14.32 -14.02 5.12
C ASP A 10 14.90 -12.78 4.42
N TYR A 11 14.19 -12.26 3.41
CA TYR A 11 14.62 -11.04 2.72
C TYR A 11 14.66 -9.83 3.65
N LEU A 12 13.66 -9.65 4.51
CA LEU A 12 13.63 -8.53 5.45
C LEU A 12 14.84 -8.54 6.38
N GLY A 13 15.36 -9.72 6.73
CA GLY A 13 16.63 -9.85 7.46
C GLY A 13 17.84 -9.29 6.69
N LEU A 14 17.86 -9.41 5.35
CA LEU A 14 18.92 -8.82 4.52
C LEU A 14 18.78 -7.29 4.41
N ALA A 15 17.54 -6.77 4.51
CA ALA A 15 17.24 -5.35 4.34
C ALA A 15 17.27 -4.54 5.66
N TYR A 16 17.44 -5.20 6.80
CA TYR A 16 17.44 -4.58 8.13
C TYR A 16 18.83 -4.14 8.58
N ASP A 17 18.92 -2.92 9.12
CA ASP A 17 20.10 -2.41 9.82
C ASP A 17 19.81 -2.33 11.33
N ASP A 18 20.29 -3.28 12.10
CA ASP A 18 20.08 -3.37 13.55
C ASP A 18 20.62 -2.14 14.32
N ARG A 19 21.70 -1.53 13.85
CA ARG A 19 22.27 -0.34 14.51
C ARG A 19 21.41 0.91 14.32
N ARG A 20 20.71 0.98 13.19
CA ARG A 20 19.80 2.08 12.85
C ARG A 20 18.36 1.78 13.22
N ALA A 21 18.03 0.54 13.54
CA ALA A 21 16.65 0.04 13.66
C ALA A 21 15.77 0.42 12.43
N LEU A 22 16.33 0.33 11.22
CA LEU A 22 15.69 0.73 9.97
C LEU A 22 15.73 -0.38 8.94
N PHE A 23 14.65 -0.49 8.17
CA PHE A 23 14.63 -1.23 6.91
C PHE A 23 15.07 -0.35 5.75
N SER A 24 15.76 -0.94 4.78
CA SER A 24 16.23 -0.22 3.60
C SER A 24 15.07 0.34 2.77
N TYR A 25 15.30 1.52 2.19
CA TYR A 25 14.40 2.08 1.18
C TYR A 25 14.42 1.25 -0.10
N SER A 26 15.61 0.86 -0.57
CA SER A 26 15.76 -0.05 -1.69
C SER A 26 16.94 -0.97 -1.47
N THR A 27 16.81 -2.14 -2.05
CA THR A 27 17.88 -3.14 -2.09
C THR A 27 18.10 -3.54 -3.54
N THR A 28 19.36 -3.67 -3.94
CA THR A 28 19.79 -4.10 -5.27
C THR A 28 20.88 -5.16 -5.13
N ILE A 29 21.14 -5.89 -6.21
CA ILE A 29 22.30 -6.79 -6.32
C ILE A 29 23.29 -6.11 -7.27
N ASP A 30 24.55 -5.94 -6.81
CA ASP A 30 25.60 -5.36 -7.62
C ASP A 30 26.16 -6.36 -8.65
N ASP A 31 27.08 -5.88 -9.52
CA ASP A 31 27.73 -6.69 -10.56
C ASP A 31 28.57 -7.87 -10.01
N ARG A 32 28.81 -7.90 -8.70
CA ARG A 32 29.53 -8.97 -8.01
C ARG A 32 28.61 -9.94 -7.29
N GLY A 33 27.29 -9.74 -7.38
CA GLY A 33 26.28 -10.53 -6.69
C GLY A 33 26.10 -10.16 -5.21
N ALA A 34 26.64 -9.02 -4.76
CA ALA A 34 26.45 -8.59 -3.37
C ALA A 34 25.18 -7.78 -3.21
N VAL A 35 24.51 -7.99 -2.07
CA VAL A 35 23.31 -7.20 -1.67
C VAL A 35 23.74 -5.80 -1.24
N VAL A 36 23.15 -4.79 -1.83
CA VAL A 36 23.41 -3.35 -1.56
C VAL A 36 22.11 -2.69 -1.10
N ASN A 37 22.10 -2.23 0.14
CA ASN A 37 20.98 -1.53 0.77
C ASN A 37 21.16 0.00 0.70
N ASP A 38 20.11 0.70 0.31
CA ASP A 38 20.03 2.16 0.36
C ASP A 38 19.07 2.60 1.48
N TYR A 39 19.54 3.50 2.34
CA TYR A 39 18.82 4.03 3.51
C TYR A 39 18.57 5.54 3.35
N LEU A 40 17.76 5.93 2.36
CA LEU A 40 17.25 7.28 2.27
C LEU A 40 16.32 7.57 3.45
N LEU A 41 16.70 8.45 4.36
CA LEU A 41 16.08 8.59 5.68
C LEU A 41 14.54 8.65 5.64
N GLN A 42 13.94 9.63 5.00
CA GLN A 42 12.48 9.79 5.01
C GLN A 42 11.72 8.61 4.39
N PRO A 43 12.09 8.09 3.19
CA PRO A 43 11.48 6.88 2.68
C PRO A 43 11.73 5.64 3.56
N SER A 44 12.92 5.50 4.16
CA SER A 44 13.23 4.36 5.03
C SER A 44 12.40 4.38 6.31
N LEU A 45 12.14 5.56 6.90
CA LEU A 45 11.25 5.68 8.07
C LEU A 45 9.85 5.14 7.74
N ARG A 46 9.24 5.59 6.64
CA ARG A 46 7.93 5.11 6.19
C ARG A 46 7.93 3.61 5.93
N TYR A 47 8.94 3.12 5.22
CA TYR A 47 9.03 1.70 4.88
C TYR A 47 9.24 0.84 6.12
N THR A 48 9.96 1.36 7.11
CA THR A 48 10.13 0.69 8.41
C THR A 48 8.80 0.58 9.14
N ILE A 49 7.99 1.64 9.20
CA ILE A 49 6.64 1.59 9.81
C ILE A 49 5.77 0.54 9.08
N ASN A 50 5.73 0.57 7.74
CA ASN A 50 4.97 -0.41 6.96
C ASN A 50 5.45 -1.84 7.19
N THR A 51 6.76 -2.04 7.29
CA THR A 51 7.35 -3.36 7.52
C THR A 51 7.01 -3.86 8.92
N TYR A 52 7.08 -3.01 9.95
CA TYR A 52 6.68 -3.39 11.30
C TYR A 52 5.20 -3.72 11.40
N LEU A 53 4.30 -3.03 10.70
CA LEU A 53 2.89 -3.44 10.63
C LEU A 53 2.76 -4.90 10.12
N GLY A 54 3.51 -5.27 9.08
CA GLY A 54 3.50 -6.63 8.57
C GLY A 54 4.13 -7.66 9.54
N LEU A 55 5.24 -7.31 10.16
CA LEU A 55 5.92 -8.18 11.13
C LEU A 55 5.07 -8.39 12.40
N THR A 56 4.40 -7.33 12.88
CA THR A 56 3.44 -7.42 14.00
C THR A 56 2.29 -8.38 13.66
N GLU A 57 1.76 -8.31 12.44
CA GLU A 57 0.71 -9.22 12.01
C GLU A 57 1.22 -10.66 11.91
N ALA A 58 2.43 -10.87 11.38
CA ALA A 58 3.04 -12.18 11.32
C ALA A 58 3.26 -12.77 12.72
N GLN A 59 3.76 -11.98 13.68
CA GLN A 59 3.94 -12.42 15.06
C GLN A 59 2.60 -12.73 15.75
N ARG A 60 1.56 -11.94 15.51
CA ARG A 60 0.20 -12.15 16.04
C ARG A 60 -0.38 -13.50 15.60
N HIS A 61 -0.07 -13.94 14.38
CA HIS A 61 -0.48 -15.25 13.84
C HIS A 61 0.52 -16.38 14.16
N GLY A 62 1.41 -16.20 15.12
CA GLY A 62 2.33 -17.21 15.62
C GLY A 62 3.61 -17.38 14.81
N GLY A 63 3.90 -16.48 13.87
CA GLY A 63 5.17 -16.44 13.16
C GLY A 63 6.32 -16.06 14.09
N THR A 64 7.42 -16.81 14.05
CA THR A 64 8.67 -16.49 14.77
C THR A 64 9.67 -15.85 13.82
N ILE A 65 10.24 -14.72 14.21
CA ILE A 65 11.22 -13.98 13.41
C ILE A 65 12.56 -14.01 14.15
N GLU A 66 13.28 -15.14 14.01
CA GLU A 66 14.47 -15.44 14.82
C GLU A 66 15.54 -14.33 14.79
N TRP A 67 15.80 -13.73 13.62
CA TRP A 67 16.85 -12.70 13.47
C TRP A 67 16.43 -11.33 14.04
N LEU A 68 15.12 -11.07 14.26
CA LEU A 68 14.62 -9.82 14.80
C LEU A 68 14.36 -9.90 16.30
N GLY A 69 13.86 -11.04 16.77
CA GLY A 69 13.35 -11.22 18.12
C GLY A 69 11.92 -10.71 18.28
N ASP A 70 11.62 -10.07 19.39
CA ASP A 70 10.30 -9.49 19.66
C ASP A 70 10.08 -8.21 18.85
N VAL A 71 8.97 -8.13 18.12
CA VAL A 71 8.65 -6.99 17.25
C VAL A 71 8.37 -5.74 18.04
N ASP A 72 7.71 -5.84 19.21
CA ASP A 72 7.34 -4.69 20.04
C ASP A 72 8.61 -4.02 20.61
N ASP A 73 9.62 -4.80 21.04
CA ASP A 73 10.91 -4.29 21.47
C ASP A 73 11.61 -3.53 20.32
N ARG A 74 11.53 -4.02 19.09
CA ARG A 74 12.14 -3.38 17.91
C ARG A 74 11.41 -2.11 17.49
N VAL A 75 10.09 -2.07 17.62
CA VAL A 75 9.29 -0.85 17.43
C VAL A 75 9.69 0.21 18.47
N ALA A 76 9.86 -0.18 19.73
CA ALA A 76 10.34 0.73 20.78
C ALA A 76 11.74 1.28 20.48
N ASP A 77 12.69 0.46 20.00
CA ASP A 77 14.02 0.89 19.57
C ASP A 77 13.95 1.86 18.38
N PHE A 78 13.13 1.56 17.37
CA PHE A 78 12.90 2.44 16.23
C PHE A 78 12.37 3.82 16.67
N LEU A 79 11.37 3.84 17.54
CA LEU A 79 10.80 5.09 18.04
C LEU A 79 11.82 5.88 18.87
N ARG A 80 12.55 5.23 19.76
CA ARG A 80 13.60 5.87 20.55
C ARG A 80 14.64 6.59 19.70
N LEU A 81 14.96 6.05 18.51
CA LEU A 81 15.97 6.61 17.61
C LEU A 81 15.38 7.66 16.66
N HIS A 82 14.18 7.46 16.14
CA HIS A 82 13.70 8.15 14.93
C HIS A 82 12.37 8.89 15.08
N GLU A 83 11.69 8.80 16.21
CA GLU A 83 10.36 9.39 16.37
C GLU A 83 10.31 10.88 15.94
N HIS A 84 11.32 11.65 16.36
CA HIS A 84 11.40 13.09 16.05
C HIS A 84 11.77 13.39 14.58
N GLU A 85 12.23 12.41 13.83
CA GLU A 85 12.52 12.51 12.40
C GLU A 85 11.29 12.24 11.53
N ILE A 86 10.21 11.66 12.12
CA ILE A 86 8.93 11.44 11.46
C ILE A 86 8.19 12.78 11.37
N THR A 87 8.10 13.35 10.16
CA THR A 87 7.59 14.72 9.98
C THR A 87 6.34 14.80 9.10
N THR A 88 6.01 13.76 8.33
CA THR A 88 4.85 13.80 7.43
C THR A 88 3.58 13.32 8.12
N CYS A 89 2.43 13.92 7.79
CA CYS A 89 1.13 13.49 8.34
C CYS A 89 0.81 12.04 7.97
N ALA A 90 1.17 11.63 6.76
CA ALA A 90 1.02 10.26 6.29
C ALA A 90 1.74 9.25 7.21
N ASP A 91 2.99 9.55 7.58
CA ASP A 91 3.79 8.68 8.43
C ASP A 91 3.26 8.66 9.88
N HIS A 92 2.75 9.80 10.38
CA HIS A 92 2.04 9.83 11.68
C HIS A 92 0.74 9.00 11.66
N GLY A 93 -0.01 8.99 10.54
CA GLY A 93 -1.18 8.13 10.39
C GLY A 93 -0.83 6.65 10.44
N LEU A 94 0.19 6.22 9.68
CA LEU A 94 0.70 4.84 9.73
C LEU A 94 1.26 4.47 11.11
N LEU A 95 1.94 5.42 11.77
CA LEU A 95 2.48 5.20 13.11
C LEU A 95 1.36 5.01 14.15
N LEU A 96 0.24 5.73 14.05
CA LEU A 96 -0.93 5.48 14.90
C LEU A 96 -1.47 4.06 14.72
N ALA A 97 -1.56 3.57 13.47
CA ALA A 97 -1.98 2.19 13.22
C ALA A 97 -1.00 1.17 13.84
N LEU A 98 0.31 1.42 13.73
CA LEU A 98 1.33 0.57 14.34
C LEU A 98 1.24 0.58 15.87
N LEU A 99 1.15 1.76 16.49
CA LEU A 99 1.05 1.88 17.95
C LEU A 99 -0.22 1.25 18.51
N ALA A 100 -1.35 1.37 17.82
CA ALA A 100 -2.58 0.66 18.20
C ALA A 100 -2.41 -0.86 18.23
N ALA A 101 -1.53 -1.38 17.38
CA ALA A 101 -1.27 -2.81 17.26
C ALA A 101 -0.19 -3.33 18.23
N THR A 102 0.74 -2.46 18.70
CA THR A 102 1.90 -2.85 19.52
C THR A 102 1.82 -2.28 20.94
N ASP A 103 1.91 -0.97 21.11
CA ASP A 103 1.86 -0.29 22.40
C ASP A 103 0.93 0.94 22.36
N PRO A 104 -0.39 0.79 22.64
CA PRO A 104 -1.31 1.91 22.68
C PRO A 104 -1.02 2.93 23.77
N SER A 105 -0.18 2.60 24.77
CA SER A 105 0.20 3.50 25.84
C SER A 105 1.41 4.38 25.53
N HIS A 106 2.07 4.15 24.37
CA HIS A 106 3.28 4.87 24.01
C HIS A 106 3.03 6.37 23.76
N PRO A 107 3.81 7.28 24.37
CA PRO A 107 3.56 8.72 24.30
C PRO A 107 3.69 9.33 22.89
N ALA A 108 4.24 8.59 21.91
CA ALA A 108 4.25 8.99 20.51
C ALA A 108 2.84 9.09 19.92
N ALA A 109 1.84 8.36 20.46
CA ALA A 109 0.47 8.44 20.00
C ALA A 109 -0.11 9.85 20.17
N ASP A 110 0.10 10.47 21.34
CA ASP A 110 -0.35 11.85 21.60
C ASP A 110 0.24 12.85 20.61
N ARG A 111 1.54 12.70 20.31
CA ARG A 111 2.21 13.57 19.33
C ARG A 111 1.70 13.35 17.89
N CYS A 112 1.37 12.11 17.53
CA CYS A 112 0.74 11.83 16.24
C CYS A 112 -0.63 12.52 16.16
N PHE A 113 -1.48 12.39 17.18
CA PHE A 113 -2.78 13.06 17.21
C PHE A 113 -2.64 14.58 17.07
N ASP A 114 -1.73 15.22 17.83
CA ASP A 114 -1.51 16.68 17.77
C ASP A 114 -1.09 17.12 16.36
N ARG A 115 -0.22 16.35 15.69
CA ARG A 115 0.23 16.63 14.33
C ARG A 115 -0.87 16.47 13.29
N LEU A 116 -1.67 15.43 13.42
CA LEU A 116 -2.78 15.15 12.50
C LEU A 116 -3.92 16.16 12.70
N ASP A 117 -4.26 16.50 13.92
CA ASP A 117 -5.25 17.54 14.25
C ASP A 117 -4.86 18.89 13.65
N LEU A 118 -3.59 19.29 13.81
CA LEU A 118 -3.08 20.52 13.19
C LEU A 118 -3.18 20.47 11.66
N ALA A 119 -2.85 19.34 11.03
CA ALA A 119 -2.89 19.20 9.59
C ALA A 119 -4.32 19.29 9.03
N VAL A 120 -5.28 18.61 9.66
CA VAL A 120 -6.70 18.60 9.23
C VAL A 120 -7.39 19.95 9.48
N SER A 121 -6.92 20.73 10.46
CA SER A 121 -7.49 22.05 10.78
C SER A 121 -7.05 23.16 9.82
N ARG A 122 -6.15 22.90 8.87
CA ARG A 122 -5.68 23.90 7.91
C ARG A 122 -6.71 24.14 6.82
N GLN A 123 -6.86 25.41 6.40
CA GLN A 123 -7.77 25.79 5.31
C GLN A 123 -7.37 25.25 3.94
N ASP A 124 -6.08 24.95 3.74
CA ASP A 124 -5.50 24.44 2.49
C ASP A 124 -5.31 22.91 2.46
N VAL A 125 -5.92 22.19 3.40
CA VAL A 125 -5.72 20.74 3.60
C VAL A 125 -5.92 19.94 2.29
N GLY A 126 -6.98 20.22 1.55
CA GLY A 126 -7.29 19.49 0.32
C GLY A 126 -6.29 19.71 -0.83
N SER A 127 -5.49 20.79 -0.79
CA SER A 127 -4.44 21.05 -1.78
C SER A 127 -3.05 20.64 -1.33
N THR A 128 -2.84 20.45 -0.04
CA THR A 128 -1.54 20.09 0.57
C THR A 128 -1.39 18.59 0.82
N LEU A 129 -2.48 17.91 1.18
CA LEU A 129 -2.53 16.47 1.34
C LEU A 129 -3.09 15.80 0.09
N ASN A 130 -2.66 14.58 -0.16
CA ASN A 130 -3.22 13.74 -1.22
C ASN A 130 -4.05 12.59 -0.62
N MET A 131 -4.80 11.88 -1.46
CA MET A 131 -5.68 10.81 -1.01
C MET A 131 -4.95 9.67 -0.28
N GLN A 132 -3.72 9.38 -0.67
CA GLN A 132 -2.91 8.36 0.02
C GLN A 132 -2.58 8.80 1.45
N ASP A 133 -2.21 10.08 1.63
CA ASP A 133 -1.93 10.63 2.96
C ASP A 133 -3.19 10.56 3.84
N LEU A 134 -4.32 11.00 3.31
CA LEU A 134 -5.62 10.95 4.02
C LEU A 134 -6.07 9.52 4.33
N GLY A 135 -5.85 8.58 3.40
CA GLY A 135 -6.15 7.17 3.63
C GLY A 135 -5.36 6.59 4.82
N TRP A 136 -4.07 6.87 4.91
CA TRP A 136 -3.25 6.42 6.04
C TRP A 136 -3.63 7.12 7.35
N MET A 137 -3.96 8.42 7.30
CA MET A 137 -4.42 9.17 8.47
C MET A 137 -5.75 8.61 8.99
N LEU A 138 -6.72 8.36 8.10
CA LEU A 138 -8.02 7.82 8.49
C LEU A 138 -7.90 6.38 9.01
N TRP A 139 -7.11 5.53 8.37
CA TRP A 139 -6.82 4.19 8.87
C TRP A 139 -6.22 4.23 10.27
N GLY A 140 -5.16 5.04 10.47
CA GLY A 140 -4.53 5.20 11.78
C GLY A 140 -5.49 5.70 12.85
N ALA A 141 -6.32 6.72 12.55
CA ALA A 141 -7.30 7.24 13.49
C ALA A 141 -8.40 6.20 13.82
N SER A 142 -8.86 5.43 12.84
CA SER A 142 -9.88 4.38 13.02
C SER A 142 -9.40 3.24 13.92
N ALA A 143 -8.09 2.95 13.94
CA ALA A 143 -7.51 1.98 14.86
C ALA A 143 -7.62 2.37 16.34
N TRP A 144 -8.01 3.62 16.64
CA TRP A 144 -8.23 4.17 17.99
C TRP A 144 -9.71 4.47 18.26
N SER A 145 -10.62 3.62 17.76
CA SER A 145 -12.07 3.79 17.90
C SER A 145 -12.59 3.76 19.35
N GLY A 146 -11.78 3.35 20.32
CA GLY A 146 -12.11 3.42 21.75
C GLY A 146 -11.54 4.65 22.45
N ASP A 147 -10.89 5.56 21.73
CA ASP A 147 -10.31 6.81 22.22
C ASP A 147 -11.04 8.02 21.61
N ALA A 148 -11.50 8.95 22.43
CA ALA A 148 -12.29 10.12 21.98
C ALA A 148 -11.54 11.01 20.96
N ARG A 149 -10.20 11.07 21.00
CA ARG A 149 -9.39 11.81 19.99
C ARG A 149 -9.35 11.04 18.68
N GLY A 150 -9.22 9.70 18.75
CA GLY A 150 -9.26 8.82 17.59
C GLY A 150 -10.58 8.96 16.85
N GLU A 151 -11.70 8.86 17.57
CA GLU A 151 -13.06 9.04 17.02
C GLU A 151 -13.23 10.41 16.38
N ALA A 152 -12.91 11.50 17.10
CA ALA A 152 -13.07 12.86 16.59
C ALA A 152 -12.19 13.14 15.35
N LEU A 153 -10.98 12.61 15.32
CA LEU A 153 -10.08 12.74 14.14
C LEU A 153 -10.58 11.94 12.96
N ALA A 154 -11.03 10.70 13.19
CA ALA A 154 -11.56 9.82 12.14
C ALA A 154 -12.80 10.42 11.48
N ASP A 155 -13.75 10.94 12.28
CA ASP A 155 -14.96 11.60 11.77
C ASP A 155 -14.64 12.82 10.90
N ARG A 156 -13.68 13.66 11.31
CA ARG A 156 -13.25 14.82 10.53
C ARG A 156 -12.58 14.42 9.23
N LEU A 157 -11.71 13.40 9.25
CA LEU A 157 -11.04 12.87 8.06
C LEU A 157 -12.04 12.25 7.09
N PHE A 158 -12.98 11.44 7.59
CA PHE A 158 -14.03 10.86 6.77
C PHE A 158 -14.90 11.94 6.13
N GLY A 159 -15.37 12.94 6.89
CA GLY A 159 -16.13 14.08 6.40
C GLY A 159 -15.38 14.86 5.31
N LEU A 160 -14.09 15.12 5.50
CA LEU A 160 -13.23 15.79 4.51
C LEU A 160 -13.11 14.96 3.22
N ILE A 161 -12.88 13.66 3.31
CA ILE A 161 -12.78 12.77 2.15
C ILE A 161 -14.11 12.77 1.39
N GLN A 162 -15.24 12.62 2.07
CA GLN A 162 -16.57 12.60 1.45
C GLN A 162 -16.90 13.93 0.73
N SER A 163 -16.60 15.07 1.34
CA SER A 163 -16.99 16.37 0.82
C SER A 163 -16.09 16.90 -0.30
N GLU A 164 -14.77 16.64 -0.23
CA GLU A 164 -13.80 17.29 -1.11
C GLU A 164 -13.10 16.32 -2.08
N PHE A 165 -12.87 15.08 -1.66
CA PHE A 165 -12.07 14.15 -2.44
C PHE A 165 -12.90 13.15 -3.25
N LEU A 166 -14.11 12.82 -2.84
CA LEU A 166 -14.93 11.88 -3.57
C LEU A 166 -15.55 12.55 -4.81
N ASP A 167 -15.40 11.94 -5.96
CA ASP A 167 -16.10 12.37 -7.17
C ASP A 167 -17.50 11.77 -7.22
N ASN A 168 -18.53 12.64 -7.24
CA ASN A 168 -19.92 12.19 -7.15
C ASN A 168 -20.40 11.41 -8.39
N ALA A 169 -19.73 11.56 -9.52
CA ALA A 169 -20.14 10.90 -10.76
C ALA A 169 -19.55 9.49 -10.89
N SER A 170 -18.28 9.32 -10.54
CA SER A 170 -17.58 8.04 -10.65
C SER A 170 -17.51 7.25 -9.35
N GLY A 171 -17.73 7.89 -8.20
CA GLY A 171 -17.50 7.30 -6.88
C GLY A 171 -16.02 7.12 -6.52
N LEU A 172 -15.10 7.53 -7.39
CA LEU A 172 -13.68 7.40 -7.16
C LEU A 172 -13.09 8.59 -6.39
N PRO A 173 -12.03 8.37 -5.60
CA PRO A 173 -11.33 9.45 -4.93
C PRO A 173 -10.47 10.24 -5.92
N ARG A 174 -10.41 11.56 -5.75
CA ARG A 174 -9.43 12.42 -6.42
C ARG A 174 -8.08 12.29 -5.74
N HIS A 175 -7.00 12.39 -6.50
CA HIS A 175 -5.66 12.39 -5.89
C HIS A 175 -5.47 13.56 -4.91
N CYS A 176 -5.92 14.76 -5.30
CA CYS A 176 -5.97 15.96 -4.46
C CYS A 176 -7.01 16.94 -5.04
N THR A 177 -7.32 18.01 -4.32
CA THR A 177 -8.28 19.03 -4.79
C THR A 177 -7.64 20.05 -5.75
N ALA A 178 -6.31 20.10 -5.84
CA ALA A 178 -5.59 21.01 -6.74
C ALA A 178 -5.94 20.73 -8.21
N ARG A 179 -6.27 21.81 -8.95
CA ARG A 179 -6.81 21.76 -10.32
C ARG A 179 -6.00 20.87 -11.28
N TYR A 180 -4.70 20.84 -11.15
CA TYR A 180 -3.80 20.12 -12.06
C TYR A 180 -3.73 18.60 -11.82
N ARG A 181 -4.22 18.11 -10.68
CA ARG A 181 -4.15 16.68 -10.30
C ARG A 181 -5.50 16.08 -9.88
N ARG A 182 -6.56 16.87 -9.77
CA ARG A 182 -7.86 16.40 -9.27
C ARG A 182 -8.56 15.37 -10.16
N ASN A 183 -8.19 15.31 -11.44
CA ASN A 183 -8.83 14.43 -12.42
C ASN A 183 -8.13 13.08 -12.56
N THR A 184 -7.08 12.83 -11.78
CA THR A 184 -6.31 11.60 -11.87
C THR A 184 -6.08 11.04 -10.48
N VAL A 185 -6.04 9.72 -10.36
CA VAL A 185 -5.69 9.03 -9.12
C VAL A 185 -4.80 7.84 -9.44
N SER A 186 -3.85 7.53 -8.56
CA SER A 186 -3.02 6.34 -8.69
C SER A 186 -3.68 5.14 -8.02
N PHE A 187 -3.35 3.94 -8.49
CA PHE A 187 -3.79 2.70 -7.86
C PHE A 187 -3.50 2.69 -6.35
N GLY A 188 -2.27 3.03 -5.95
CA GLY A 188 -1.91 3.06 -4.53
C GLY A 188 -2.78 4.02 -3.70
N SER A 189 -3.17 5.18 -4.25
CA SER A 189 -4.10 6.10 -3.55
C SER A 189 -5.48 5.49 -3.38
N ILE A 190 -5.97 4.74 -4.38
CA ILE A 190 -7.26 4.03 -4.29
C ILE A 190 -7.20 2.91 -3.26
N VAL A 191 -6.12 2.13 -3.24
CA VAL A 191 -5.94 1.05 -2.25
C VAL A 191 -6.07 1.58 -0.82
N TYR A 192 -5.33 2.63 -0.49
CA TYR A 192 -5.37 3.18 0.88
C TYR A 192 -6.68 3.93 1.18
N PHE A 193 -7.33 4.49 0.18
CA PHE A 193 -8.69 4.99 0.30
C PHE A 193 -9.68 3.86 0.65
N LEU A 194 -9.70 2.78 -0.12
CA LEU A 194 -10.59 1.65 0.13
C LEU A 194 -10.30 1.00 1.50
N ARG A 195 -9.02 0.78 1.81
CA ARG A 195 -8.64 0.28 3.14
C ARG A 195 -9.19 1.18 4.25
N SER A 196 -9.04 2.48 4.13
CA SER A 196 -9.53 3.41 5.15
C SER A 196 -11.05 3.48 5.26
N MET A 197 -11.78 3.32 4.14
CA MET A 197 -13.24 3.22 4.16
C MET A 197 -13.71 1.96 4.89
N HIS A 198 -13.04 0.81 4.65
CA HIS A 198 -13.31 -0.42 5.38
C HIS A 198 -13.05 -0.23 6.88
N GLU A 199 -11.86 0.24 7.26
CA GLU A 199 -11.49 0.42 8.68
C GLU A 199 -12.45 1.36 9.42
N TYR A 200 -12.81 2.48 8.79
CA TYR A 200 -13.78 3.41 9.39
C TYR A 200 -15.18 2.77 9.46
N GLY A 201 -15.60 2.05 8.42
CA GLY A 201 -16.88 1.37 8.39
C GLY A 201 -17.05 0.34 9.50
N GLU A 202 -15.99 -0.43 9.78
CA GLU A 202 -16.01 -1.44 10.85
C GLU A 202 -15.85 -0.80 12.25
N ALA A 203 -14.96 0.18 12.39
CA ALA A 203 -14.69 0.80 13.68
C ALA A 203 -15.89 1.59 14.23
N PHE A 204 -16.69 2.23 13.35
CA PHE A 204 -17.77 3.16 13.73
C PHE A 204 -19.16 2.73 13.22
N ASP A 205 -19.30 1.48 12.75
CA ASP A 205 -20.56 0.93 12.21
C ASP A 205 -21.20 1.83 11.12
N SER A 206 -20.37 2.36 10.22
CA SER A 206 -20.81 3.33 9.21
C SER A 206 -21.24 2.66 7.92
N ASP A 207 -22.55 2.55 7.69
CA ASP A 207 -23.12 2.03 6.43
C ASP A 207 -22.62 2.84 5.23
N ARG A 208 -22.48 4.16 5.38
CA ARG A 208 -22.00 5.02 4.29
C ARG A 208 -20.56 4.68 3.87
N ALA A 209 -19.69 4.37 4.83
CA ALA A 209 -18.32 3.96 4.52
C ALA A 209 -18.28 2.58 3.83
N ARG A 210 -19.12 1.65 4.28
CA ARG A 210 -19.27 0.32 3.68
C ARG A 210 -19.81 0.40 2.24
N GLU A 211 -20.80 1.27 1.98
CA GLU A 211 -21.31 1.53 0.61
C GLU A 211 -20.20 2.05 -0.31
N VAL A 212 -19.44 3.05 0.14
CA VAL A 212 -18.33 3.63 -0.62
C VAL A 212 -17.24 2.61 -0.87
N PHE A 213 -16.91 1.79 0.13
CA PHE A 213 -15.97 0.70 0.00
C PHE A 213 -16.43 -0.30 -1.07
N SER A 214 -17.64 -0.83 -0.96
CA SER A 214 -18.16 -1.85 -1.88
C SER A 214 -18.23 -1.35 -3.32
N ALA A 215 -18.77 -0.15 -3.55
CA ALA A 215 -18.82 0.45 -4.89
C ALA A 215 -17.41 0.68 -5.47
N GLY A 216 -16.46 1.09 -4.65
CA GLY A 216 -15.07 1.27 -5.07
C GLY A 216 -14.38 -0.05 -5.41
N VAL A 217 -14.63 -1.13 -4.66
CA VAL A 217 -14.11 -2.47 -4.97
C VAL A 217 -14.68 -2.98 -6.29
N GLU A 218 -16.02 -2.94 -6.48
CA GLU A 218 -16.67 -3.33 -7.74
C GLU A 218 -16.07 -2.59 -8.93
N HIS A 219 -15.84 -1.28 -8.78
CA HIS A 219 -15.19 -0.49 -9.82
C HIS A 219 -13.78 -1.01 -10.11
N MET A 220 -12.95 -1.27 -9.08
CA MET A 220 -11.59 -1.78 -9.27
C MET A 220 -11.58 -3.14 -9.95
N LEU A 221 -12.48 -4.06 -9.57
CA LEU A 221 -12.64 -5.35 -10.26
C LEU A 221 -12.94 -5.18 -11.75
N SER A 222 -13.74 -4.18 -12.12
CA SER A 222 -14.12 -3.91 -13.52
C SER A 222 -12.97 -3.42 -14.41
N ILE A 223 -11.88 -2.91 -13.82
CA ILE A 223 -10.72 -2.33 -14.53
C ILE A 223 -9.42 -3.11 -14.37
N GLN A 224 -9.43 -4.24 -13.65
CA GLN A 224 -8.28 -5.13 -13.60
C GLN A 224 -7.97 -5.65 -15.00
N GLY A 225 -6.69 -5.67 -15.39
CA GLY A 225 -6.25 -6.22 -16.68
C GLY A 225 -6.62 -7.68 -16.84
N GLY A 226 -6.78 -8.13 -18.10
CA GLY A 226 -7.08 -9.54 -18.39
C GLY A 226 -5.96 -10.49 -17.98
N ASP A 227 -4.72 -10.01 -17.90
CA ASP A 227 -3.54 -10.66 -17.37
C ASP A 227 -3.44 -10.63 -15.84
N GLY A 228 -4.35 -9.92 -15.17
CA GLY A 228 -4.37 -9.72 -13.72
C GLY A 228 -3.68 -8.45 -13.24
N GLY A 229 -2.97 -7.73 -14.11
CA GLY A 229 -2.25 -6.51 -13.76
C GLY A 229 -3.18 -5.36 -13.36
N TRP A 230 -2.81 -4.62 -12.29
CA TRP A 230 -3.52 -3.42 -11.89
C TRP A 230 -2.94 -2.18 -12.56
N PRO A 231 -3.77 -1.34 -13.22
CA PRO A 231 -3.29 -0.14 -13.91
C PRO A 231 -2.74 0.89 -12.93
N TRP A 232 -1.67 1.60 -13.35
CA TRP A 232 -1.03 2.61 -12.49
C TRP A 232 -1.90 3.84 -12.23
N MET A 233 -2.52 4.39 -13.28
CA MET A 233 -3.27 5.65 -13.19
C MET A 233 -4.67 5.53 -13.80
N ILE A 234 -5.64 6.07 -13.08
CA ILE A 234 -7.05 6.10 -13.46
C ILE A 234 -7.50 7.56 -13.62
N ASP A 235 -8.28 7.86 -14.66
CA ASP A 235 -8.98 9.13 -14.82
C ASP A 235 -10.27 9.09 -14.00
N VAL A 236 -10.36 9.98 -13.01
CA VAL A 236 -11.47 10.02 -12.05
C VAL A 236 -12.82 10.30 -12.72
N ARG A 237 -12.85 11.07 -13.82
CA ARG A 237 -14.09 11.49 -14.51
C ARG A 237 -14.75 10.35 -15.29
N SER A 238 -13.92 9.48 -15.87
CA SER A 238 -14.41 8.33 -16.67
C SER A 238 -14.34 7.01 -15.91
N GLY A 239 -13.59 6.95 -14.80
CA GLY A 239 -13.29 5.73 -14.10
C GLY A 239 -12.33 4.80 -14.85
N GLN A 240 -11.79 5.20 -16.01
CA GLN A 240 -11.01 4.31 -16.88
C GLN A 240 -9.51 4.48 -16.70
N PRO A 241 -8.74 3.39 -16.81
CA PRO A 241 -7.28 3.45 -16.83
C PRO A 241 -6.80 4.30 -18.02
N PHE A 242 -5.81 5.16 -17.81
CA PHE A 242 -5.15 5.91 -18.88
C PHE A 242 -3.64 5.71 -18.92
N ASP A 243 -3.07 5.12 -17.88
CA ASP A 243 -1.66 4.73 -17.84
C ASP A 243 -1.53 3.39 -17.10
N LEU A 244 -1.11 2.35 -17.81
CA LEU A 244 -0.95 1.01 -17.23
C LEU A 244 0.34 0.92 -16.41
N TYR A 245 1.42 1.54 -16.89
CA TYR A 245 2.77 1.37 -16.33
C TYR A 245 3.22 2.55 -15.46
N PRO A 246 4.10 2.28 -14.45
CA PRO A 246 4.60 0.95 -14.08
C PRO A 246 3.53 0.08 -13.43
N ILE A 247 3.53 -1.22 -13.74
CA ILE A 247 2.77 -2.21 -12.98
C ILE A 247 3.70 -2.70 -11.87
N PHE A 248 3.34 -2.39 -10.63
CA PHE A 248 4.15 -2.75 -9.48
C PHE A 248 3.77 -4.12 -8.93
N THR A 249 4.76 -4.93 -8.61
CA THR A 249 4.59 -6.25 -8.01
C THR A 249 3.82 -6.18 -6.69
N VAL A 250 4.15 -5.20 -5.84
CA VAL A 250 3.44 -4.94 -4.57
C VAL A 250 1.94 -4.66 -4.77
N HIS A 251 1.52 -4.15 -5.93
CA HIS A 251 0.11 -3.95 -6.20
C HIS A 251 -0.63 -5.26 -6.42
N GLN A 252 0.09 -6.30 -6.91
CA GLN A 252 -0.52 -7.56 -7.29
C GLN A 252 -0.66 -8.51 -6.10
N ASP A 253 0.36 -8.63 -5.26
CA ASP A 253 0.42 -9.67 -4.23
C ASP A 253 0.03 -9.21 -2.83
N SER A 254 0.03 -7.91 -2.58
CA SER A 254 -0.17 -7.40 -1.23
C SER A 254 -1.03 -6.14 -1.16
N MET A 255 -0.75 -5.08 -1.92
CA MET A 255 -1.55 -3.85 -1.79
C MET A 255 -3.00 -4.06 -2.24
N ALA A 256 -3.26 -4.80 -3.34
CA ALA A 256 -4.64 -5.13 -3.72
C ALA A 256 -5.35 -5.94 -2.61
N MET A 257 -4.62 -6.80 -1.91
CA MET A 257 -5.17 -7.63 -0.83
C MET A 257 -5.67 -6.79 0.36
N LEU A 258 -5.15 -5.56 0.54
CA LEU A 258 -5.65 -4.64 1.59
C LEU A 258 -7.13 -4.28 1.42
N PHE A 259 -7.68 -4.38 0.21
CA PHE A 259 -9.12 -4.20 -0.01
C PHE A 259 -9.82 -5.47 -0.50
N LEU A 260 -9.14 -6.40 -1.19
CA LEU A 260 -9.76 -7.61 -1.69
C LEU A 260 -10.12 -8.59 -0.55
N HIS A 261 -9.24 -8.80 0.42
CA HIS A 261 -9.58 -9.66 1.56
C HIS A 261 -10.77 -9.15 2.39
N PRO A 262 -10.87 -7.86 2.76
CA PRO A 262 -12.10 -7.33 3.31
C PRO A 262 -13.32 -7.53 2.40
N ALA A 263 -13.17 -7.35 1.09
CA ALA A 263 -14.27 -7.49 0.13
C ALA A 263 -14.85 -8.92 0.06
N GLU A 264 -14.03 -9.95 0.28
CA GLU A 264 -14.52 -11.33 0.42
C GLU A 264 -15.52 -11.46 1.58
N GLN A 265 -15.29 -10.77 2.70
CA GLN A 265 -16.18 -10.79 3.87
C GLN A 265 -17.52 -10.09 3.57
N TYR A 266 -17.54 -9.13 2.65
CA TYR A 266 -18.76 -8.47 2.18
C TYR A 266 -19.50 -9.29 1.09
N GLY A 267 -18.93 -10.41 0.64
CA GLY A 267 -19.53 -11.27 -0.37
C GLY A 267 -19.60 -10.63 -1.76
N ILE A 268 -18.64 -9.77 -2.09
CA ILE A 268 -18.58 -9.12 -3.42
C ILE A 268 -18.12 -10.15 -4.46
N ASP A 269 -18.90 -10.33 -5.51
CA ASP A 269 -18.64 -11.29 -6.57
C ASP A 269 -17.34 -10.96 -7.34
N GLY A 270 -16.60 -11.99 -7.76
CA GLY A 270 -15.41 -11.87 -8.59
C GLY A 270 -14.11 -11.52 -7.83
N VAL A 271 -14.17 -11.40 -6.50
CA VAL A 271 -13.00 -11.06 -5.67
C VAL A 271 -11.95 -12.19 -5.68
N SER A 272 -12.37 -13.44 -5.49
CA SER A 272 -11.45 -14.59 -5.46
C SER A 272 -10.73 -14.76 -6.80
N GLU A 273 -11.42 -14.58 -7.92
CA GLU A 273 -10.82 -14.62 -9.27
C GLU A 273 -9.85 -13.45 -9.50
N ALA A 274 -10.15 -12.28 -8.93
CA ALA A 274 -9.25 -11.13 -9.01
C ALA A 274 -7.96 -11.35 -8.21
N ILE A 275 -8.06 -11.95 -7.03
CA ILE A 275 -6.92 -12.36 -6.21
C ILE A 275 -6.05 -13.36 -6.99
N GLU A 276 -6.67 -14.40 -7.56
CA GLU A 276 -5.96 -15.43 -8.32
C GLU A 276 -5.21 -14.81 -9.51
N ARG A 277 -5.87 -14.00 -10.33
CA ARG A 277 -5.21 -13.33 -11.47
C ARG A 277 -4.07 -12.41 -11.03
N SER A 278 -4.26 -11.65 -9.96
CA SER A 278 -3.21 -10.79 -9.38
C SER A 278 -1.97 -11.59 -8.99
N LEU A 279 -2.15 -12.71 -8.29
CA LEU A 279 -1.04 -13.56 -7.85
C LEU A 279 -0.35 -14.23 -9.05
N ARG A 280 -1.11 -14.76 -10.02
CA ARG A 280 -0.55 -15.36 -11.24
C ARG A 280 0.30 -14.38 -12.02
N TRP A 281 -0.08 -13.09 -12.07
CA TRP A 281 0.73 -12.06 -12.71
C TRP A 281 2.15 -12.01 -12.10
N ASN A 282 2.29 -12.10 -10.78
CA ASN A 282 3.59 -12.12 -10.11
C ASN A 282 4.43 -13.36 -10.44
N PHE A 283 3.79 -14.48 -10.73
CA PHE A 283 4.47 -15.75 -11.00
C PHE A 283 4.65 -16.05 -12.49
N GLY A 284 4.44 -15.07 -13.37
CA GLY A 284 4.80 -15.18 -14.77
C GLY A 284 3.66 -15.03 -15.77
N ASP A 285 2.39 -15.00 -15.33
CA ASP A 285 1.25 -14.72 -16.22
C ASP A 285 1.16 -13.21 -16.52
N ASN A 286 2.30 -12.59 -16.79
CA ASN A 286 2.43 -11.16 -17.09
C ASN A 286 2.93 -10.92 -18.51
N GLU A 287 3.03 -9.66 -18.91
CA GLU A 287 3.38 -9.23 -20.28
C GLU A 287 4.77 -9.69 -20.73
N LEU A 288 5.65 -10.07 -19.79
CA LEU A 288 7.00 -10.55 -20.08
C LEU A 288 7.12 -12.09 -19.99
N GLY A 289 6.12 -12.79 -19.45
CA GLY A 289 6.19 -14.22 -19.18
C GLY A 289 7.28 -14.59 -18.16
N ILE A 290 7.60 -13.70 -17.21
CA ILE A 290 8.71 -13.86 -16.28
C ILE A 290 8.19 -13.74 -14.84
N SER A 291 8.58 -14.69 -13.99
CA SER A 291 8.30 -14.56 -12.54
C SER A 291 8.95 -13.30 -11.97
N MET A 292 8.16 -12.49 -11.29
CA MET A 292 8.63 -11.31 -10.54
C MET A 292 9.19 -11.69 -9.18
N VAL A 293 8.99 -12.94 -8.75
CA VAL A 293 9.45 -13.47 -7.47
C VAL A 293 10.54 -14.50 -7.73
N LEU A 294 11.71 -14.30 -7.13
CA LEU A 294 12.87 -15.17 -7.22
C LEU A 294 13.14 -15.82 -5.86
N THR A 295 13.66 -17.03 -5.88
CA THR A 295 14.07 -17.76 -4.67
C THR A 295 15.58 -17.91 -4.56
N GLU A 296 16.28 -17.85 -5.68
CA GLU A 296 17.73 -18.04 -5.77
C GLU A 296 18.39 -16.88 -6.53
N PRO A 297 19.61 -16.47 -6.19
CA PRO A 297 20.41 -16.92 -5.05
C PRO A 297 19.97 -16.34 -3.71
N TYR A 298 19.04 -15.38 -3.74
CA TYR A 298 18.41 -14.76 -2.59
C TYR A 298 16.89 -14.72 -2.80
N PRO A 299 16.07 -14.75 -1.73
CA PRO A 299 14.67 -14.44 -1.85
C PRO A 299 14.53 -12.99 -2.33
N TRP A 300 13.99 -12.78 -3.53
CA TRP A 300 13.97 -11.47 -4.17
C TRP A 300 12.65 -11.22 -4.86
N VAL A 301 12.17 -9.99 -4.81
CA VAL A 301 10.98 -9.60 -5.56
C VAL A 301 11.30 -8.35 -6.38
N TYR A 302 11.19 -8.48 -7.70
CA TYR A 302 11.35 -7.36 -8.61
C TYR A 302 10.24 -6.32 -8.37
N ARG A 303 10.61 -5.05 -8.43
CA ARG A 303 9.72 -3.94 -8.08
C ARG A 303 8.54 -3.79 -9.02
N SER A 304 8.77 -3.84 -10.33
CA SER A 304 7.76 -3.51 -11.33
C SER A 304 8.17 -3.89 -12.73
N ILE A 305 7.18 -4.00 -13.61
CA ILE A 305 7.36 -3.87 -15.06
C ILE A 305 7.15 -2.41 -15.42
N GLU A 306 8.12 -1.79 -16.08
CA GLU A 306 8.14 -0.37 -16.43
C GLU A 306 8.20 -0.17 -17.93
N ARG A 307 7.66 0.97 -18.38
CA ARG A 307 7.85 1.44 -19.74
C ARG A 307 9.21 2.12 -19.89
N ASP A 308 9.94 1.80 -20.95
CA ASP A 308 11.21 2.47 -21.30
C ASP A 308 10.92 3.83 -21.96
N GLU A 309 10.53 4.81 -21.16
CA GLU A 309 10.16 6.16 -21.59
C GLU A 309 11.05 7.23 -20.95
N ARG A 310 11.44 8.25 -21.74
CA ARG A 310 12.28 9.35 -21.24
C ARG A 310 11.55 10.37 -20.35
N LEU A 311 10.23 10.56 -20.52
CA LEU A 311 9.47 11.62 -19.85
C LEU A 311 8.05 11.19 -19.40
N PRO A 312 7.89 10.11 -18.61
CA PRO A 312 6.56 9.60 -18.23
C PRO A 312 5.76 10.61 -17.37
N ARG A 313 6.43 11.40 -16.53
CA ARG A 313 5.78 12.39 -15.65
C ARG A 313 5.10 13.52 -16.44
N VAL A 314 5.76 14.01 -17.51
CA VAL A 314 5.22 15.10 -18.35
C VAL A 314 3.96 14.62 -19.07
N ARG A 315 3.97 13.42 -19.61
CA ARG A 315 2.80 12.82 -20.27
C ARG A 315 1.60 12.70 -19.33
N ARG A 316 1.81 12.20 -18.11
CA ARG A 316 0.75 12.08 -17.09
C ARG A 316 0.19 13.45 -16.69
N TYR A 317 1.04 14.42 -16.51
CA TYR A 317 0.63 15.80 -16.19
C TYR A 317 -0.27 16.40 -17.27
N LEU A 318 0.15 16.29 -18.54
CA LEU A 318 -0.63 16.80 -19.67
C LEU A 318 -1.98 16.07 -19.82
N ARG A 319 -2.00 14.75 -19.56
CA ARG A 319 -3.24 13.96 -19.55
C ARG A 319 -4.21 14.44 -18.49
N GLY A 320 -3.75 14.72 -17.27
CA GLY A 320 -4.59 15.20 -16.17
C GLY A 320 -5.26 16.53 -16.44
N LEU A 321 -4.69 17.37 -17.29
CA LEU A 321 -5.24 18.68 -17.70
C LEU A 321 -6.17 18.61 -18.91
N GLY A 322 -6.03 17.57 -19.72
CA GLY A 322 -6.80 17.38 -20.96
C GLY A 322 -8.26 16.91 -20.73
N PRO A 323 -9.05 16.75 -21.80
CA PRO A 323 -10.35 16.07 -21.75
C PRO A 323 -10.17 14.62 -21.28
N ALA A 324 -11.27 14.03 -20.78
CA ALA A 324 -11.25 12.60 -20.40
C ALA A 324 -10.77 11.75 -21.59
N PRO A 325 -9.84 10.81 -21.37
CA PRO A 325 -9.34 10.00 -22.46
C PRO A 325 -10.46 9.11 -23.00
N GLY A 326 -10.65 9.19 -24.31
CA GLY A 326 -11.46 8.23 -25.03
C GLY A 326 -10.57 7.13 -25.60
N GLY A 327 -10.81 5.88 -25.25
CA GLY A 327 -10.11 4.72 -25.82
C GLY A 327 -9.19 3.98 -24.83
N ALA A 328 -8.78 2.77 -25.24
CA ALA A 328 -7.90 1.92 -24.46
C ALA A 328 -6.54 2.58 -24.19
N PRO A 329 -5.89 2.28 -23.04
CA PRO A 329 -4.54 2.74 -22.75
C PRO A 329 -3.58 2.26 -23.85
N VAL A 330 -2.67 3.13 -24.30
CA VAL A 330 -1.66 2.75 -25.28
C VAL A 330 -0.67 1.81 -24.59
N GLN A 331 -0.67 0.56 -25.02
CA GLN A 331 0.37 -0.40 -24.64
C GLN A 331 1.72 0.03 -25.24
N SER A 332 2.77 0.06 -24.45
CA SER A 332 4.11 0.37 -24.94
C SER A 332 4.76 -0.88 -25.52
N GLU A 333 5.43 -0.74 -26.67
CA GLU A 333 6.23 -1.83 -27.26
C GLU A 333 7.55 -2.09 -26.51
N ARG A 334 7.97 -1.17 -25.61
CA ARG A 334 9.23 -1.30 -24.86
C ARG A 334 8.96 -1.25 -23.36
N ILE A 335 8.95 -2.42 -22.77
CA ILE A 335 8.84 -2.60 -21.32
C ILE A 335 10.06 -3.34 -20.79
N ARG A 336 10.37 -3.11 -19.52
CA ARG A 336 11.51 -3.73 -18.82
C ARG A 336 11.17 -3.99 -17.36
N ILE A 337 11.90 -4.91 -16.76
CA ILE A 337 11.85 -5.14 -15.31
C ILE A 337 12.66 -4.04 -14.58
N ASN A 338 12.11 -3.52 -13.50
CA ASN A 338 12.86 -2.80 -12.48
C ASN A 338 13.31 -3.82 -11.42
N PRO A 339 14.64 -4.10 -11.30
CA PRO A 339 15.14 -5.17 -10.46
C PRO A 339 15.27 -4.79 -8.97
N GLU A 340 14.96 -3.55 -8.59
CA GLU A 340 14.98 -3.16 -7.18
C GLU A 340 14.01 -4.01 -6.36
N CYS A 341 14.34 -4.29 -5.10
CA CYS A 341 13.41 -4.78 -4.11
C CYS A 341 13.16 -3.73 -3.02
N ARG A 342 11.99 -3.75 -2.39
CA ARG A 342 11.55 -2.75 -1.41
C ARG A 342 11.06 -3.42 -0.15
N SER A 343 11.59 -3.02 1.01
CA SER A 343 11.22 -3.63 2.29
C SER A 343 9.73 -3.51 2.60
N TYR A 344 9.11 -2.35 2.34
CA TYR A 344 7.68 -2.15 2.59
C TYR A 344 6.79 -3.13 1.81
N HIS A 345 7.23 -3.56 0.62
CA HIS A 345 6.50 -4.53 -0.17
C HIS A 345 6.33 -5.84 0.62
N LEU A 346 7.43 -6.36 1.14
CA LEU A 346 7.39 -7.60 1.90
C LEU A 346 6.74 -7.43 3.27
N GLY A 347 6.80 -6.22 3.84
CA GLY A 347 5.95 -5.86 4.98
C GLY A 347 4.46 -6.02 4.66
N TRP A 348 4.00 -5.52 3.50
CA TRP A 348 2.61 -5.71 3.07
C TRP A 348 2.26 -7.16 2.73
N VAL A 349 3.20 -7.94 2.18
CA VAL A 349 3.01 -9.40 2.01
C VAL A 349 2.72 -10.06 3.35
N LEU A 350 3.53 -9.78 4.37
CA LEU A 350 3.30 -10.33 5.71
C LEU A 350 1.97 -9.84 6.29
N TYR A 351 1.65 -8.56 6.16
CA TYR A 351 0.40 -7.98 6.67
C TYR A 351 -0.84 -8.67 6.10
N THR A 352 -0.81 -9.03 4.83
CA THR A 352 -1.98 -9.57 4.13
C THR A 352 -2.08 -11.09 4.14
N TRP A 353 -0.97 -11.81 4.29
CA TRP A 353 -0.91 -13.26 4.10
C TRP A 353 -0.46 -14.06 5.32
N SER A 354 -0.10 -13.43 6.43
CA SER A 354 0.33 -14.16 7.64
C SER A 354 -0.81 -14.86 8.37
N ASP A 355 -2.06 -14.47 8.14
CA ASP A 355 -3.23 -15.16 8.67
C ASP A 355 -3.39 -16.54 8.00
N PRO A 356 -3.26 -17.68 8.75
CA PRO A 356 -3.40 -19.00 8.18
C PRO A 356 -4.78 -19.29 7.57
N ALA A 357 -5.81 -18.54 7.96
CA ALA A 357 -7.15 -18.65 7.38
C ALA A 357 -7.23 -18.12 5.95
N ARG A 358 -6.25 -17.31 5.53
CA ARG A 358 -6.15 -16.72 4.18
C ARG A 358 -5.27 -17.55 3.24
N VAL A 359 -5.35 -18.88 3.34
CA VAL A 359 -4.61 -19.78 2.46
C VAL A 359 -5.23 -19.74 1.07
N PHE A 360 -4.51 -19.17 0.12
CA PHE A 360 -4.85 -19.30 -1.30
C PHE A 360 -4.13 -20.53 -1.86
N PRO A 361 -4.84 -21.50 -2.45
CA PRO A 361 -4.25 -22.69 -3.04
C PRO A 361 -3.64 -22.36 -4.41
N LEU A 362 -2.58 -21.54 -4.44
CA LEU A 362 -1.74 -21.50 -5.63
C LEU A 362 -0.84 -22.72 -5.60
N GLU A 363 -0.99 -23.60 -6.60
CA GLU A 363 0.12 -24.42 -7.06
C GLU A 363 1.17 -23.43 -7.56
N THR A 364 2.05 -23.00 -6.66
CA THR A 364 3.15 -22.14 -7.04
C THR A 364 4.14 -22.95 -7.84
N PRO A 365 4.80 -22.38 -8.87
CA PRO A 365 5.89 -23.04 -9.58
C PRO A 365 7.12 -23.37 -8.72
N TYR A 366 7.01 -23.21 -7.39
CA TYR A 366 8.02 -23.61 -6.41
C TYR A 366 8.14 -25.13 -6.23
N SER A 367 7.24 -25.93 -6.80
CA SER A 367 7.26 -27.39 -6.64
C SER A 367 8.16 -28.13 -7.65
N GLU A 368 8.81 -27.43 -8.58
CA GLU A 368 9.68 -28.03 -9.59
C GLU A 368 10.95 -27.20 -9.85
N VAL A 369 11.80 -27.02 -8.83
CA VAL A 369 13.24 -26.74 -9.06
C VAL A 369 14.07 -27.52 -8.05
#